data_86afd0dc7cd1941818e652f017a40cdd
#
_entry.id   86afd0dc7cd1941818e652f017a40cdd
#
_cell.length_a   1.000
_cell.length_b   1.000
_cell.length_c   1.000
_cell.angle_alpha   90.00
_cell.angle_beta   90.00
_cell.angle_gamma   90.00
#
_symmetry.space_group_name_H-M   'P 1'
#
loop_
_entity.id
_entity.type
_entity.pdbx_description
1 polymer ?
#
loop_
_entity_poly.entity_id
_entity_poly.type
_entity_poly.pdbx_seq_one_letter_code
_entity_poly.pdbx_strand_id
1 'polypeptide(L)'
;MKTRSAGSSASKTSALVRSGLKVAIQGELGSFSHEAADKMLSGCAVVPCARSAEVFDRVESGSVGAAVIPIENSLAGTVAEHADLLVSQNVFVLGEFRLRIIHNLIAAPGVKFNSIRKALSHPVALDQCRDFFQRHPGIEPVPFYDTAGSVKHVVSHHLPDAAIAGRHAAREYSGKILQAGIEDDKSNFTRFFLIRKLPGKPKSPERRKGSDAPTGYQRLIPPGANKTSIAFKVRNAPGALFKSLSVFALRDISLSKIESRPMRGRPWEYVFYVDFLRGDDEAARNALRHLREVADFVKVLGIYPAA
;
A
#
# COMPACT_ATOMS: atom_id res chain seq x y z
N MET A 1 32.79 -26.00 -7.14
CA MET A 1 32.05 -24.71 -7.15
C MET A 1 30.72 -24.95 -6.46
N LYS A 2 30.57 -24.49 -5.21
CA LYS A 2 29.35 -24.69 -4.43
C LYS A 2 28.44 -23.48 -4.64
N THR A 3 27.27 -23.68 -5.21
CA THR A 3 26.20 -22.68 -5.35
C THR A 3 25.61 -22.37 -3.98
N ARG A 4 25.73 -21.14 -3.53
CA ARG A 4 25.05 -20.64 -2.32
C ARG A 4 23.58 -20.32 -2.68
N SER A 5 22.68 -21.01 -2.01
CA SER A 5 21.24 -20.73 -2.03
C SER A 5 20.94 -19.37 -1.42
N ALA A 6 20.13 -18.57 -2.12
CA ALA A 6 19.59 -17.31 -1.62
C ALA A 6 18.60 -17.59 -0.48
N GLY A 7 18.98 -17.28 0.75
CA GLY A 7 18.14 -17.38 1.93
C GLY A 7 17.12 -16.24 1.97
N SER A 8 15.87 -16.57 2.26
CA SER A 8 14.69 -15.73 2.32
C SER A 8 14.84 -14.57 3.31
N SER A 9 14.56 -13.34 2.86
CA SER A 9 14.57 -12.12 3.68
C SER A 9 13.30 -11.91 4.55
N ALA A 10 12.46 -12.93 4.68
CA ALA A 10 11.16 -12.86 5.37
C ALA A 10 11.21 -12.83 6.92
N SER A 11 12.42 -12.86 7.53
CA SER A 11 12.55 -13.18 8.96
C SER A 11 12.69 -12.00 9.93
N LYS A 12 12.68 -10.73 9.48
CA LYS A 12 13.01 -9.59 10.36
C LYS A 12 11.85 -8.69 10.82
N THR A 13 10.66 -8.83 10.26
CA THR A 13 9.47 -8.04 10.67
C THR A 13 8.68 -8.71 11.80
N SER A 14 9.03 -9.95 12.19
CA SER A 14 8.26 -10.79 13.11
C SER A 14 8.25 -10.32 14.57
N ALA A 15 9.07 -9.35 14.95
CA ALA A 15 9.14 -8.85 16.34
C ALA A 15 7.99 -7.89 16.73
N LEU A 16 7.15 -7.46 15.79
CA LEU A 16 6.07 -6.47 16.01
C LEU A 16 4.67 -7.10 16.18
N VAL A 17 4.53 -8.42 16.05
CA VAL A 17 3.21 -9.06 16.01
C VAL A 17 2.89 -9.78 17.31
N ARG A 18 1.98 -9.20 18.10
CA ARG A 18 1.22 -9.96 19.09
C ARG A 18 0.13 -10.74 18.35
N SER A 19 0.02 -12.05 18.56
CA SER A 19 -1.10 -12.87 18.10
C SER A 19 -2.43 -12.16 18.40
N GLY A 20 -3.30 -12.01 17.38
CA GLY A 20 -4.59 -11.33 17.51
C GLY A 20 -4.58 -9.81 17.26
N LEU A 21 -3.49 -9.23 16.72
CA LEU A 21 -3.49 -7.82 16.31
C LEU A 21 -4.58 -7.57 15.25
N LYS A 22 -5.52 -6.66 15.54
CA LYS A 22 -6.52 -6.22 14.54
C LYS A 22 -5.85 -5.31 13.51
N VAL A 23 -6.03 -5.64 12.24
CA VAL A 23 -5.43 -4.94 11.09
C VAL A 23 -6.52 -4.56 10.11
N ALA A 24 -6.72 -3.26 9.87
CA ALA A 24 -7.69 -2.80 8.89
C ALA A 24 -7.12 -2.91 7.46
N ILE A 25 -7.99 -3.24 6.53
CA ILE A 25 -7.73 -3.23 5.09
C ILE A 25 -8.88 -2.54 4.36
N GLN A 26 -8.61 -1.97 3.18
CA GLN A 26 -9.69 -1.59 2.27
C GLN A 26 -10.12 -2.79 1.43
N GLY A 27 -11.44 -2.93 1.22
CA GLY A 27 -12.06 -3.99 0.44
C GLY A 27 -12.51 -5.18 1.27
N GLU A 28 -12.88 -6.26 0.61
CA GLU A 28 -13.41 -7.49 1.20
C GLU A 28 -12.29 -8.41 1.71
N LEU A 29 -12.66 -9.36 2.57
CA LEU A 29 -11.78 -10.50 2.87
C LEU A 29 -11.43 -11.24 1.56
N GLY A 30 -10.25 -11.85 1.50
CA GLY A 30 -9.76 -12.48 0.27
C GLY A 30 -9.18 -11.51 -0.76
N SER A 31 -9.21 -10.18 -0.53
CA SER A 31 -8.59 -9.18 -1.42
C SER A 31 -7.05 -9.25 -1.40
N PHE A 32 -6.40 -8.60 -2.36
CA PHE A 32 -4.94 -8.44 -2.36
C PHE A 32 -4.42 -7.70 -1.12
N SER A 33 -5.23 -6.79 -0.54
CA SER A 33 -4.90 -6.14 0.74
C SER A 33 -4.91 -7.14 1.90
N HIS A 34 -5.86 -8.10 1.91
CA HIS A 34 -5.88 -9.19 2.89
C HIS A 34 -4.63 -10.09 2.73
N GLU A 35 -4.31 -10.51 1.52
CA GLU A 35 -3.12 -11.32 1.26
C GLU A 35 -1.82 -10.58 1.68
N ALA A 36 -1.72 -9.29 1.41
CA ALA A 36 -0.60 -8.47 1.85
C ALA A 36 -0.52 -8.38 3.39
N ALA A 37 -1.66 -8.23 4.07
CA ALA A 37 -1.73 -8.21 5.53
C ALA A 37 -1.22 -9.52 6.15
N ASP A 38 -1.64 -10.67 5.63
CA ASP A 38 -1.18 -11.99 6.06
C ASP A 38 0.32 -12.19 5.85
N LYS A 39 0.87 -11.68 4.73
CA LYS A 39 2.30 -11.74 4.44
C LYS A 39 3.14 -10.84 5.33
N MET A 40 2.63 -9.65 5.66
CA MET A 40 3.33 -8.68 6.51
C MET A 40 3.19 -9.00 8.00
N LEU A 41 2.05 -9.53 8.42
CA LEU A 41 1.64 -9.69 9.82
C LEU A 41 0.97 -11.05 10.04
N SER A 42 1.75 -12.12 10.03
CA SER A 42 1.23 -13.49 10.20
C SER A 42 0.39 -13.63 11.48
N GLY A 43 -0.83 -14.17 11.33
CA GLY A 43 -1.76 -14.40 12.44
C GLY A 43 -2.47 -13.14 12.93
N CYS A 44 -2.53 -12.08 12.14
CA CYS A 44 -3.37 -10.90 12.44
C CYS A 44 -4.86 -11.19 12.21
N ALA A 45 -5.72 -10.46 12.93
CA ALA A 45 -7.17 -10.46 12.70
C ALA A 45 -7.52 -9.34 11.72
N VAL A 46 -7.83 -9.69 10.48
CA VAL A 46 -8.11 -8.70 9.44
C VAL A 46 -9.51 -8.13 9.59
N VAL A 47 -9.63 -6.81 9.50
CA VAL A 47 -10.87 -6.03 9.59
C VAL A 47 -11.10 -5.33 8.25
N PRO A 48 -12.04 -5.84 7.41
CA PRO A 48 -12.37 -5.22 6.13
C PRO A 48 -13.11 -3.89 6.34
N CYS A 49 -12.81 -2.92 5.49
CA CYS A 49 -13.43 -1.60 5.48
C CYS A 49 -13.88 -1.26 4.05
N ALA A 50 -15.08 -0.71 3.92
CA ALA A 50 -15.63 -0.39 2.61
C ALA A 50 -14.92 0.80 1.92
N ARG A 51 -14.36 1.73 2.71
CA ARG A 51 -13.74 2.97 2.20
C ARG A 51 -12.36 3.19 2.79
N SER A 52 -11.48 3.82 2.02
CA SER A 52 -10.13 4.20 2.45
C SER A 52 -10.15 5.05 3.73
N ALA A 53 -11.03 6.05 3.80
CA ALA A 53 -11.15 6.92 4.97
C ALA A 53 -11.43 6.11 6.25
N GLU A 54 -12.31 5.11 6.18
CA GLU A 54 -12.64 4.24 7.33
C GLU A 54 -11.42 3.48 7.85
N VAL A 55 -10.53 3.01 6.94
CA VAL A 55 -9.28 2.33 7.32
C VAL A 55 -8.42 3.25 8.20
N PHE A 56 -8.25 4.50 7.78
CA PHE A 56 -7.43 5.47 8.50
C PHE A 56 -8.09 5.90 9.81
N ASP A 57 -9.41 6.13 9.83
CA ASP A 57 -10.16 6.50 11.04
C ASP A 57 -10.06 5.40 12.11
N ARG A 58 -10.10 4.12 11.71
CA ARG A 58 -9.93 2.99 12.63
C ARG A 58 -8.51 2.94 13.22
N VAL A 59 -7.48 3.31 12.45
CA VAL A 59 -6.11 3.43 12.95
C VAL A 59 -5.98 4.61 13.90
N GLU A 60 -6.52 5.78 13.54
CA GLU A 60 -6.43 6.99 14.38
C GLU A 60 -7.21 6.85 15.69
N SER A 61 -8.40 6.26 15.66
CA SER A 61 -9.18 6.00 16.87
C SER A 61 -8.53 4.95 17.77
N GLY A 62 -7.64 4.10 17.21
CA GLY A 62 -7.03 2.97 17.93
C GLY A 62 -7.96 1.75 18.02
N SER A 63 -9.08 1.71 17.27
CA SER A 63 -9.96 0.53 17.19
C SER A 63 -9.30 -0.66 16.49
N VAL A 64 -8.25 -0.40 15.70
CA VAL A 64 -7.30 -1.39 15.18
C VAL A 64 -5.87 -0.98 15.53
N GLY A 65 -4.97 -1.95 15.63
CA GLY A 65 -3.58 -1.69 15.97
C GLY A 65 -2.72 -1.25 14.79
N ALA A 66 -3.15 -1.57 13.56
CA ALA A 66 -2.46 -1.24 12.31
C ALA A 66 -3.43 -1.29 11.13
N ALA A 67 -2.96 -0.85 9.95
CA ALA A 67 -3.62 -1.13 8.69
C ALA A 67 -2.60 -1.47 7.60
N VAL A 68 -3.04 -2.24 6.59
CA VAL A 68 -2.29 -2.50 5.37
C VAL A 68 -3.05 -1.90 4.20
N ILE A 69 -2.41 -0.98 3.49
CA ILE A 69 -3.02 -0.18 2.43
C ILE A 69 -2.21 -0.27 1.14
N PRO A 70 -2.83 -0.44 -0.04
CA PRO A 70 -2.13 -0.31 -1.31
C PRO A 70 -1.76 1.15 -1.54
N ILE A 71 -0.52 1.42 -1.94
CA ILE A 71 -0.07 2.80 -2.22
C ILE A 71 0.23 3.03 -3.69
N GLU A 72 0.62 1.98 -4.41
CA GLU A 72 1.04 2.06 -5.80
C GLU A 72 0.91 0.70 -6.48
N ASN A 73 0.44 0.70 -7.72
CA ASN A 73 0.48 -0.46 -8.60
C ASN A 73 1.36 -0.15 -9.81
N SER A 74 2.19 -1.11 -10.25
CA SER A 74 3.17 -0.91 -11.32
C SER A 74 2.55 -0.58 -12.69
N LEU A 75 1.27 -0.92 -12.89
CA LEU A 75 0.55 -0.67 -14.16
C LEU A 75 -0.48 0.46 -14.01
N ALA A 76 -1.21 0.50 -12.89
CA ALA A 76 -2.29 1.47 -12.65
C ALA A 76 -1.81 2.76 -11.96
N GLY A 77 -0.55 2.81 -11.48
CA GLY A 77 0.01 3.98 -10.81
C GLY A 77 -0.38 4.10 -9.33
N THR A 78 -0.32 5.32 -8.82
CA THR A 78 -0.51 5.60 -7.40
C THR A 78 -1.99 5.52 -6.99
N VAL A 79 -2.24 4.93 -5.81
CA VAL A 79 -3.55 4.97 -5.15
C VAL A 79 -3.73 6.34 -4.50
N ALA A 80 -4.30 7.25 -5.27
CA ALA A 80 -4.40 8.68 -5.00
C ALA A 80 -4.99 8.99 -3.62
N GLU A 81 -6.10 8.35 -3.26
CA GLU A 81 -6.81 8.58 -2.00
C GLU A 81 -5.95 8.21 -0.78
N HIS A 82 -5.21 7.10 -0.86
CA HIS A 82 -4.32 6.70 0.23
C HIS A 82 -3.14 7.64 0.41
N ALA A 83 -2.57 8.15 -0.71
CA ALA A 83 -1.51 9.15 -0.64
C ALA A 83 -1.99 10.42 0.08
N ASP A 84 -3.18 10.93 -0.28
CA ASP A 84 -3.77 12.12 0.33
C ASP A 84 -4.08 11.89 1.83
N LEU A 85 -4.59 10.71 2.19
CA LEU A 85 -4.88 10.34 3.58
C LEU A 85 -3.59 10.20 4.42
N LEU A 86 -2.50 9.68 3.85
CA LEU A 86 -1.20 9.64 4.54
C LEU A 86 -0.69 11.04 4.89
N VAL A 87 -1.02 12.06 4.11
CA VAL A 87 -0.64 13.47 4.42
C VAL A 87 -1.55 14.07 5.48
N SER A 88 -2.85 13.86 5.38
CA SER A 88 -3.84 14.51 6.25
C SER A 88 -4.00 13.85 7.62
N GLN A 89 -3.84 12.52 7.73
CA GLN A 89 -4.11 11.74 8.92
C GLN A 89 -2.86 11.53 9.79
N ASN A 90 -3.05 11.30 11.10
CA ASN A 90 -1.95 11.15 12.07
C ASN A 90 -1.43 9.69 12.13
N VAL A 91 -0.91 9.21 11.02
CA VAL A 91 -0.38 7.86 10.86
C VAL A 91 1.08 7.87 10.43
N PHE A 92 1.76 6.73 10.62
CA PHE A 92 3.17 6.53 10.27
C PHE A 92 3.38 5.16 9.61
N VAL A 93 4.15 5.14 8.52
CA VAL A 93 4.49 3.93 7.77
C VAL A 93 5.65 3.21 8.46
N LEU A 94 5.44 1.93 8.78
CA LEU A 94 6.40 1.06 9.46
C LEU A 94 7.08 0.06 8.52
N GLY A 95 6.55 -0.13 7.32
CA GLY A 95 7.09 -1.09 6.37
C GLY A 95 6.35 -1.04 5.05
N GLU A 96 6.97 -1.65 4.06
CA GLU A 96 6.39 -1.86 2.74
C GLU A 96 6.48 -3.33 2.34
N PHE A 97 5.58 -3.74 1.46
CA PHE A 97 5.57 -5.06 0.86
C PHE A 97 5.13 -4.97 -0.60
N ARG A 98 5.81 -5.70 -1.49
CA ARG A 98 5.45 -5.79 -2.90
C ARG A 98 4.81 -7.14 -3.17
N LEU A 99 3.53 -7.10 -3.52
CA LEU A 99 2.75 -8.29 -3.88
C LEU A 99 2.60 -8.36 -5.39
N ARG A 100 2.97 -9.48 -6.00
CA ARG A 100 2.62 -9.75 -7.38
C ARG A 100 1.11 -9.99 -7.49
N ILE A 101 0.47 -9.29 -8.40
CA ILE A 101 -0.97 -9.41 -8.66
C ILE A 101 -1.17 -10.47 -9.73
N ILE A 102 -1.86 -11.54 -9.36
CA ILE A 102 -2.21 -12.66 -10.25
C ILE A 102 -3.72 -12.76 -10.28
N HIS A 103 -4.29 -12.54 -11.46
CA HIS A 103 -5.72 -12.66 -11.67
C HIS A 103 -6.09 -14.07 -12.10
N ASN A 104 -7.16 -14.59 -11.51
CA ASN A 104 -7.68 -15.93 -11.83
C ASN A 104 -9.17 -15.81 -12.15
N LEU A 105 -9.63 -16.62 -13.09
CA LEU A 105 -11.06 -16.84 -13.34
C LEU A 105 -11.59 -17.82 -12.29
N ILE A 106 -12.51 -17.38 -11.47
CA ILE A 106 -13.04 -18.11 -10.30
C ILE A 106 -14.55 -18.23 -10.44
N ALA A 107 -15.09 -19.41 -10.19
CA ALA A 107 -16.54 -19.64 -10.23
C ALA A 107 -17.01 -20.43 -9.00
N ALA A 108 -18.31 -20.55 -8.83
CA ALA A 108 -18.89 -21.42 -7.80
C ALA A 108 -18.52 -22.91 -8.07
N PRO A 109 -18.38 -23.74 -7.04
CA PRO A 109 -18.15 -25.17 -7.19
C PRO A 109 -19.20 -25.81 -8.10
N GLY A 110 -18.75 -26.67 -9.04
CA GLY A 110 -19.64 -27.35 -10.00
C GLY A 110 -19.83 -26.60 -11.32
N VAL A 111 -19.60 -25.30 -11.38
CA VAL A 111 -19.69 -24.51 -12.63
C VAL A 111 -18.52 -24.87 -13.55
N LYS A 112 -18.82 -25.13 -14.82
CA LYS A 112 -17.82 -25.50 -15.84
C LYS A 112 -17.43 -24.27 -16.65
N PHE A 113 -16.17 -24.23 -17.12
CA PHE A 113 -15.65 -23.11 -17.94
C PHE A 113 -16.54 -22.80 -19.15
N ASN A 114 -16.99 -23.82 -19.87
CA ASN A 114 -17.78 -23.66 -21.09
C ASN A 114 -19.21 -23.08 -20.85
N SER A 115 -19.69 -23.08 -19.60
CA SER A 115 -20.98 -22.46 -19.26
C SER A 115 -20.89 -20.98 -18.94
N ILE A 116 -19.67 -20.45 -18.70
CA ILE A 116 -19.46 -19.05 -18.33
C ILE A 116 -19.85 -18.11 -19.49
N ARG A 117 -20.63 -17.08 -19.18
CA ARG A 117 -21.02 -16.00 -20.09
C ARG A 117 -20.60 -14.63 -19.59
N LYS A 118 -20.39 -14.47 -18.29
CA LYS A 118 -19.99 -13.22 -17.66
C LYS A 118 -18.83 -13.45 -16.70
N ALA A 119 -17.91 -12.47 -16.64
CA ALA A 119 -16.85 -12.45 -15.65
C ALA A 119 -16.86 -11.08 -14.94
N LEU A 120 -17.17 -11.11 -13.62
CA LEU A 120 -17.33 -9.94 -12.79
C LEU A 120 -16.00 -9.57 -12.13
N SER A 121 -15.64 -8.30 -12.13
CA SER A 121 -14.51 -7.80 -11.32
C SER A 121 -14.47 -6.28 -11.25
N HIS A 122 -13.55 -5.75 -10.43
CA HIS A 122 -13.23 -4.33 -10.43
C HIS A 122 -12.73 -3.90 -11.83
N PRO A 123 -13.13 -2.71 -12.33
CA PRO A 123 -12.76 -2.24 -13.68
C PRO A 123 -11.27 -2.36 -13.99
N VAL A 124 -10.39 -1.96 -13.06
CA VAL A 124 -8.93 -2.08 -13.23
C VAL A 124 -8.48 -3.52 -13.46
N ALA A 125 -9.10 -4.49 -12.79
CA ALA A 125 -8.74 -5.91 -12.97
C ALA A 125 -9.25 -6.45 -14.31
N LEU A 126 -10.42 -5.98 -14.78
CA LEU A 126 -10.93 -6.32 -16.12
C LEU A 126 -10.01 -5.75 -17.21
N ASP A 127 -9.56 -4.51 -17.05
CA ASP A 127 -8.60 -3.86 -17.97
C ASP A 127 -7.23 -4.55 -18.02
N GLN A 128 -6.85 -5.24 -16.95
CA GLN A 128 -5.60 -6.00 -16.88
C GLN A 128 -5.71 -7.44 -17.43
N CYS A 129 -6.89 -7.82 -17.95
CA CYS A 129 -7.18 -9.16 -18.50
C CYS A 129 -7.78 -9.08 -19.92
N ARG A 130 -7.44 -8.07 -20.72
CA ARG A 130 -8.01 -7.85 -22.06
C ARG A 130 -7.72 -9.00 -23.02
N ASP A 131 -6.52 -9.54 -22.99
CA ASP A 131 -6.11 -10.68 -23.84
C ASP A 131 -6.94 -11.93 -23.52
N PHE A 132 -7.33 -12.12 -22.26
CA PHE A 132 -8.23 -13.19 -21.88
C PHE A 132 -9.61 -13.02 -22.55
N PHE A 133 -10.20 -11.84 -22.52
CA PHE A 133 -11.50 -11.57 -23.14
C PHE A 133 -11.44 -11.64 -24.66
N GLN A 134 -10.34 -11.20 -25.30
CA GLN A 134 -10.14 -11.35 -26.75
C GLN A 134 -10.11 -12.81 -27.18
N ARG A 135 -9.48 -13.69 -26.41
CA ARG A 135 -9.44 -15.13 -26.66
C ARG A 135 -10.75 -15.85 -26.33
N HIS A 136 -11.62 -15.23 -25.53
CA HIS A 136 -12.90 -15.77 -25.10
C HIS A 136 -14.05 -14.77 -25.33
N PRO A 137 -14.38 -14.43 -26.60
CA PRO A 137 -15.36 -13.37 -26.93
C PRO A 137 -16.78 -13.69 -26.46
N GLY A 138 -17.06 -14.94 -26.08
CA GLY A 138 -18.35 -15.33 -25.48
C GLY A 138 -18.48 -15.06 -23.99
N ILE A 139 -17.44 -14.48 -23.34
CA ILE A 139 -17.44 -14.09 -21.93
C ILE A 139 -17.44 -12.55 -21.84
N GLU A 140 -18.51 -11.98 -21.32
CA GLU A 140 -18.70 -10.54 -21.16
C GLU A 140 -17.96 -10.05 -19.87
N PRO A 141 -17.08 -9.02 -19.94
CA PRO A 141 -16.54 -8.38 -18.75
C PRO A 141 -17.62 -7.51 -18.08
N VAL A 142 -17.91 -7.78 -16.80
CA VAL A 142 -18.94 -7.04 -16.05
C VAL A 142 -18.30 -6.28 -14.87
N PRO A 143 -18.35 -4.95 -14.84
CA PRO A 143 -17.83 -4.16 -13.72
C PRO A 143 -18.52 -4.50 -12.40
N PHE A 144 -17.70 -4.66 -11.34
CA PHE A 144 -18.15 -4.88 -9.98
C PHE A 144 -17.34 -3.99 -9.01
N TYR A 145 -17.84 -3.74 -7.80
CA TYR A 145 -17.23 -2.78 -6.87
C TYR A 145 -15.86 -3.23 -6.31
N ASP A 146 -15.60 -4.55 -6.24
CA ASP A 146 -14.39 -5.11 -5.66
C ASP A 146 -14.05 -6.47 -6.29
N THR A 147 -12.76 -6.82 -6.41
CA THR A 147 -12.32 -8.11 -6.99
C THR A 147 -12.72 -9.29 -6.13
N ALA A 148 -12.45 -9.27 -4.83
CA ALA A 148 -12.81 -10.36 -3.91
C ALA A 148 -14.32 -10.38 -3.65
N GLY A 149 -14.94 -9.20 -3.59
CA GLY A 149 -16.40 -9.05 -3.50
C GLY A 149 -17.14 -9.69 -4.68
N SER A 150 -16.58 -9.66 -5.89
CA SER A 150 -17.15 -10.36 -7.05
C SER A 150 -17.14 -11.87 -6.87
N VAL A 151 -16.07 -12.45 -6.30
CA VAL A 151 -16.01 -13.89 -5.97
C VAL A 151 -17.03 -14.24 -4.90
N LYS A 152 -17.10 -13.45 -3.82
CA LYS A 152 -18.12 -13.59 -2.78
C LYS A 152 -19.53 -13.63 -3.38
N HIS A 153 -19.83 -12.69 -4.27
CA HIS A 153 -21.12 -12.59 -4.92
C HIS A 153 -21.45 -13.83 -5.77
N VAL A 154 -20.56 -14.20 -6.68
CA VAL A 154 -20.75 -15.33 -7.60
C VAL A 154 -20.93 -16.66 -6.82
N VAL A 155 -20.10 -16.88 -5.80
CA VAL A 155 -20.12 -18.14 -5.03
C VAL A 155 -21.32 -18.19 -4.09
N SER A 156 -21.62 -17.11 -3.34
CA SER A 156 -22.72 -17.09 -2.36
C SER A 156 -24.10 -17.27 -3.01
N HIS A 157 -24.26 -16.80 -4.25
CA HIS A 157 -25.51 -16.89 -4.99
C HIS A 157 -25.53 -18.06 -5.99
N HIS A 158 -24.50 -18.91 -5.99
CA HIS A 158 -24.36 -20.05 -6.92
C HIS A 158 -24.62 -19.65 -8.38
N LEU A 159 -24.10 -18.48 -8.81
CA LEU A 159 -24.31 -17.98 -10.16
C LEU A 159 -23.57 -18.85 -11.18
N PRO A 160 -24.10 -19.02 -12.42
CA PRO A 160 -23.41 -19.70 -13.51
C PRO A 160 -22.30 -18.84 -14.14
N ASP A 161 -21.99 -17.69 -13.55
CA ASP A 161 -20.99 -16.74 -13.97
C ASP A 161 -19.65 -16.96 -13.26
N ALA A 162 -18.62 -16.21 -13.66
CA ALA A 162 -17.32 -16.22 -13.01
C ALA A 162 -16.97 -14.83 -12.43
N ALA A 163 -15.96 -14.82 -11.58
CA ALA A 163 -15.31 -13.60 -11.09
C ALA A 163 -13.83 -13.61 -11.40
N ILE A 164 -13.20 -12.43 -11.52
CA ILE A 164 -11.76 -12.30 -11.68
C ILE A 164 -11.17 -11.72 -10.40
N ALA A 165 -10.30 -12.50 -9.72
CA ALA A 165 -9.67 -12.09 -8.46
C ALA A 165 -8.38 -12.86 -8.17
N GLY A 166 -7.74 -12.53 -7.04
CA GLY A 166 -6.61 -13.28 -6.49
C GLY A 166 -7.01 -14.67 -5.99
N ARG A 167 -6.02 -15.57 -5.90
CA ARG A 167 -6.21 -16.93 -5.33
C ARG A 167 -6.71 -16.89 -3.88
N HIS A 168 -6.38 -15.82 -3.15
CA HIS A 168 -6.81 -15.65 -1.77
C HIS A 168 -8.34 -15.56 -1.67
N ALA A 169 -8.99 -14.84 -2.59
CA ALA A 169 -10.46 -14.77 -2.67
C ALA A 169 -11.10 -16.15 -2.95
N ALA A 170 -10.48 -16.96 -3.83
CA ALA A 170 -10.97 -18.31 -4.07
C ALA A 170 -10.97 -19.18 -2.81
N ARG A 171 -9.93 -19.05 -1.98
CA ARG A 171 -9.84 -19.77 -0.69
C ARG A 171 -10.84 -19.26 0.32
N GLU A 172 -10.96 -17.95 0.48
CA GLU A 172 -11.84 -17.29 1.44
C GLU A 172 -13.31 -17.66 1.22
N TYR A 173 -13.75 -17.68 -0.03
CA TYR A 173 -15.14 -17.92 -0.38
C TYR A 173 -15.41 -19.33 -0.94
N SER A 174 -14.44 -20.25 -0.86
CA SER A 174 -14.56 -21.62 -1.39
C SER A 174 -14.86 -21.68 -2.89
N GLY A 175 -14.41 -20.68 -3.65
CA GLY A 175 -14.53 -20.63 -5.11
C GLY A 175 -13.55 -21.57 -5.79
N LYS A 176 -13.93 -22.07 -6.97
CA LYS A 176 -13.08 -22.91 -7.83
C LYS A 176 -12.36 -22.04 -8.86
N ILE A 177 -11.04 -22.11 -8.90
CA ILE A 177 -10.23 -21.50 -9.97
C ILE A 177 -10.42 -22.36 -11.24
N LEU A 178 -11.01 -21.76 -12.27
CA LEU A 178 -11.20 -22.38 -13.58
C LEU A 178 -9.99 -22.17 -14.49
N GLN A 179 -9.39 -20.97 -14.41
CA GLN A 179 -8.16 -20.62 -15.13
C GLN A 179 -7.32 -19.69 -14.27
N ALA A 180 -6.03 -19.98 -14.12
CA ALA A 180 -5.10 -19.19 -13.34
C ALA A 180 -4.21 -18.32 -14.24
N GLY A 181 -3.80 -17.15 -13.71
CA GLY A 181 -2.81 -16.29 -14.37
C GLY A 181 -3.33 -15.73 -15.69
N ILE A 182 -4.50 -15.10 -15.67
CA ILE A 182 -5.15 -14.53 -16.85
C ILE A 182 -4.82 -13.05 -17.07
N GLU A 183 -3.99 -12.46 -16.20
CA GLU A 183 -3.47 -11.11 -16.40
C GLU A 183 -2.59 -11.00 -17.64
N ASP A 184 -2.68 -9.86 -18.35
CA ASP A 184 -1.93 -9.60 -19.59
C ASP A 184 -0.44 -9.39 -19.31
N ASP A 185 -0.09 -8.72 -18.18
CA ASP A 185 1.29 -8.43 -17.79
C ASP A 185 1.68 -9.18 -16.50
N LYS A 186 2.72 -10.02 -16.62
CA LYS A 186 3.27 -10.78 -15.49
C LYS A 186 4.07 -9.91 -14.51
N SER A 187 4.42 -8.67 -14.89
CA SER A 187 5.12 -7.69 -14.07
C SER A 187 4.16 -6.77 -13.29
N ASN A 188 2.94 -7.24 -13.06
CA ASN A 188 1.94 -6.53 -12.27
C ASN A 188 2.22 -6.70 -10.77
N PHE A 189 2.65 -5.65 -10.11
CA PHE A 189 2.94 -5.61 -8.68
C PHE A 189 2.19 -4.46 -8.02
N THR A 190 1.65 -4.72 -6.83
CA THR A 190 1.13 -3.68 -5.95
C THR A 190 2.03 -3.54 -4.74
N ARG A 191 2.40 -2.31 -4.44
CA ARG A 191 3.14 -1.92 -3.24
C ARG A 191 2.17 -1.56 -2.15
N PHE A 192 2.31 -2.19 -0.99
CA PHE A 192 1.50 -1.97 0.20
C PHE A 192 2.34 -1.33 1.30
N PHE A 193 1.70 -0.47 2.09
CA PHE A 193 2.25 0.07 3.33
C PHE A 193 1.57 -0.52 4.55
N LEU A 194 2.37 -0.85 5.55
CA LEU A 194 1.92 -1.08 6.92
C LEU A 194 1.94 0.25 7.66
N ILE A 195 0.78 0.69 8.12
CA ILE A 195 0.64 1.95 8.85
C ILE A 195 0.14 1.73 10.28
N ARG A 196 0.56 2.60 11.19
CA ARG A 196 0.06 2.68 12.57
C ARG A 196 -0.20 4.12 12.96
N LYS A 197 -0.98 4.30 14.01
CA LYS A 197 -1.19 5.60 14.64
C LYS A 197 0.16 6.18 15.09
N LEU A 198 0.41 7.44 14.74
CA LEU A 198 1.52 8.19 15.29
C LEU A 198 1.22 8.51 16.76
N PRO A 199 2.11 8.20 17.71
CA PRO A 199 1.92 8.58 19.10
C PRO A 199 1.71 10.09 19.22
N GLY A 200 0.70 10.51 20.01
CA GLY A 200 0.47 11.91 20.31
C GLY A 200 1.71 12.54 20.96
N LYS A 201 1.84 13.88 20.84
CA LYS A 201 2.86 14.60 21.59
C LYS A 201 2.69 14.25 23.08
N PRO A 202 3.79 13.96 23.83
CA PRO A 202 3.70 13.74 25.27
C PRO A 202 2.99 14.95 25.90
N LYS A 203 2.01 14.70 26.77
CA LYS A 203 1.19 15.72 27.43
C LYS A 203 1.97 16.61 28.42
N SER A 204 3.26 16.38 28.59
CA SER A 204 4.11 17.15 29.52
C SER A 204 4.96 18.17 28.76
N PRO A 205 4.90 19.46 29.12
CA PRO A 205 5.66 20.55 28.49
C PRO A 205 7.12 20.62 28.94
N GLU A 206 7.64 19.67 29.69
CA GLU A 206 9.04 19.68 30.10
C GLU A 206 9.98 19.32 28.92
N ARG A 207 10.09 20.29 28.01
CA ARG A 207 11.24 20.38 27.12
C ARG A 207 12.44 20.79 27.94
N ARG A 208 13.22 19.83 28.44
CA ARG A 208 14.60 20.11 28.83
C ARG A 208 15.33 20.60 27.58
N LYS A 209 15.70 21.90 27.56
CA LYS A 209 16.60 22.45 26.54
C LYS A 209 17.84 21.56 26.52
N GLY A 210 18.13 20.94 25.35
CA GLY A 210 19.31 20.12 25.16
C GLY A 210 19.11 18.59 25.23
N SER A 211 17.89 18.07 25.35
CA SER A 211 17.67 16.62 25.26
C SER A 211 17.37 16.21 23.81
N ASP A 212 18.21 15.35 23.25
CA ASP A 212 17.96 14.57 22.02
C ASP A 212 16.84 13.51 22.22
N ALA A 213 15.82 13.83 23.00
CA ALA A 213 14.71 12.93 23.23
C ALA A 213 14.02 12.62 21.88
N PRO A 214 13.84 11.32 21.53
CA PRO A 214 13.27 10.93 20.26
C PRO A 214 11.94 11.61 20.04
N THR A 215 11.75 12.24 18.88
CA THR A 215 10.44 12.74 18.43
C THR A 215 9.45 11.56 18.39
N GLY A 216 8.15 11.80 18.52
CA GLY A 216 7.15 10.73 18.68
C GLY A 216 7.24 9.60 17.66
N TYR A 217 7.67 9.86 16.40
CA TYR A 217 7.82 8.82 15.37
C TYR A 217 9.13 8.03 15.47
N GLN A 218 10.21 8.57 16.06
CA GLN A 218 11.50 7.86 16.15
C GLN A 218 11.39 6.54 16.92
N ARG A 219 10.45 6.45 17.86
CA ARG A 219 10.15 5.21 18.60
C ARG A 219 9.43 4.15 17.75
N LEU A 220 8.92 4.53 16.59
CA LEU A 220 8.23 3.65 15.66
C LEU A 220 9.15 3.11 14.56
N ILE A 221 10.36 3.66 14.40
CA ILE A 221 11.28 3.24 13.35
C ILE A 221 11.72 1.80 13.62
N PRO A 222 11.43 0.86 12.72
CA PRO A 222 11.83 -0.52 12.90
C PRO A 222 13.34 -0.69 12.70
N PRO A 223 13.94 -1.73 13.32
CA PRO A 223 15.33 -2.08 13.07
C PRO A 223 15.59 -2.35 11.58
N GLY A 224 16.75 -1.89 11.08
CA GLY A 224 17.15 -2.08 9.69
C GLY A 224 16.42 -1.16 8.69
N ALA A 225 15.74 -0.11 9.18
CA ALA A 225 15.14 0.90 8.31
C ALA A 225 16.21 1.58 7.44
N ASN A 226 15.98 1.56 6.12
CA ASN A 226 16.92 2.04 5.11
C ASN A 226 16.22 2.84 3.99
N LYS A 227 14.93 3.14 4.18
CA LYS A 227 14.11 3.93 3.25
C LYS A 227 13.22 4.89 4.02
N THR A 228 13.06 6.09 3.48
CA THR A 228 12.19 7.12 4.05
C THR A 228 11.22 7.61 2.99
N SER A 229 9.94 7.69 3.34
CA SER A 229 8.90 8.34 2.54
C SER A 229 8.49 9.65 3.17
N ILE A 230 8.43 10.69 2.34
CA ILE A 230 8.03 12.04 2.76
C ILE A 230 6.97 12.62 1.82
N ALA A 231 6.24 13.59 2.33
CA ALA A 231 5.45 14.51 1.51
C ALA A 231 5.89 15.94 1.84
N PHE A 232 6.05 16.77 0.81
CA PHE A 232 6.39 18.19 1.01
C PHE A 232 5.66 19.08 -0.01
N LYS A 233 5.55 20.35 0.34
CA LYS A 233 4.97 21.39 -0.50
C LYS A 233 5.95 22.54 -0.62
N VAL A 234 6.05 23.11 -1.82
CA VAL A 234 6.84 24.31 -2.10
C VAL A 234 5.97 25.37 -2.75
N ARG A 235 6.39 26.63 -2.61
CA ARG A 235 5.76 27.74 -3.34
C ARG A 235 5.86 27.50 -4.84
N ASN A 236 4.83 27.89 -5.57
CA ASN A 236 4.86 27.85 -7.03
C ASN A 236 5.76 29.00 -7.55
N ALA A 237 7.07 28.79 -7.54
CA ALA A 237 8.06 29.74 -7.98
C ALA A 237 9.15 29.04 -8.82
N PRO A 238 9.75 29.74 -9.80
CA PRO A 238 10.84 29.18 -10.59
C PRO A 238 11.96 28.61 -9.71
N GLY A 239 12.38 27.36 -10.01
CA GLY A 239 13.46 26.70 -9.30
C GLY A 239 13.10 26.15 -7.90
N ALA A 240 11.87 26.29 -7.41
CA ALA A 240 11.50 25.82 -6.07
C ALA A 240 11.65 24.29 -5.93
N LEU A 241 11.21 23.52 -6.91
CA LEU A 241 11.39 22.06 -6.92
C LEU A 241 12.87 21.68 -7.01
N PHE A 242 13.64 22.35 -7.88
CA PHE A 242 15.10 22.13 -7.98
C PHE A 242 15.79 22.33 -6.62
N LYS A 243 15.53 23.44 -5.94
CA LYS A 243 16.08 23.71 -4.59
C LYS A 243 15.69 22.63 -3.59
N SER A 244 14.47 22.11 -3.66
CA SER A 244 14.00 21.05 -2.77
C SER A 244 14.69 19.71 -3.06
N LEU A 245 14.91 19.37 -4.33
CA LEU A 245 15.57 18.12 -4.71
C LEU A 245 17.10 18.19 -4.52
N SER A 246 17.70 19.37 -4.64
CA SER A 246 19.14 19.54 -4.43
C SER A 246 19.59 19.18 -3.01
N VAL A 247 18.70 19.25 -2.00
CA VAL A 247 19.04 18.85 -0.63
C VAL A 247 19.44 17.38 -0.52
N PHE A 248 18.88 16.53 -1.37
CA PHE A 248 19.20 15.10 -1.47
C PHE A 248 20.44 14.88 -2.33
N ALA A 249 20.49 15.51 -3.51
CA ALA A 249 21.61 15.37 -4.45
C ALA A 249 22.95 15.81 -3.83
N LEU A 250 22.99 16.92 -3.10
CA LEU A 250 24.19 17.43 -2.40
C LEU A 250 24.69 16.50 -1.26
N ARG A 251 23.96 15.42 -0.94
CA ARG A 251 24.29 14.44 0.09
C ARG A 251 24.36 13.01 -0.46
N ASP A 252 24.41 12.87 -1.78
CA ASP A 252 24.42 11.56 -2.47
C ASP A 252 23.28 10.63 -2.01
N ILE A 253 22.10 11.21 -1.75
CA ILE A 253 20.91 10.46 -1.35
C ILE A 253 20.09 10.11 -2.59
N SER A 254 20.01 8.81 -2.91
CA SER A 254 19.23 8.30 -4.03
C SER A 254 17.72 8.36 -3.76
N LEU A 255 16.96 8.90 -4.72
CA LEU A 255 15.50 8.88 -4.71
C LEU A 255 15.01 7.66 -5.47
N SER A 256 14.07 6.92 -4.88
CA SER A 256 13.42 5.75 -5.51
C SER A 256 12.01 6.05 -6.03
N LYS A 257 11.42 7.18 -5.62
CA LYS A 257 10.12 7.69 -6.11
C LYS A 257 10.09 9.20 -6.03
N ILE A 258 9.50 9.83 -7.03
CA ILE A 258 9.03 11.20 -6.99
C ILE A 258 7.71 11.30 -7.74
N GLU A 259 6.73 11.93 -7.12
CA GLU A 259 5.41 12.16 -7.70
C GLU A 259 4.84 13.47 -7.22
N SER A 260 4.18 14.21 -8.09
CA SER A 260 3.45 15.43 -7.73
C SER A 260 1.94 15.18 -7.85
N ARG A 261 1.18 15.70 -6.88
CA ARG A 261 -0.27 15.62 -6.88
C ARG A 261 -0.90 16.97 -6.57
N PRO A 262 -1.98 17.36 -7.27
CA PRO A 262 -2.72 18.55 -6.93
C PRO A 262 -3.25 18.50 -5.49
N MET A 263 -3.18 19.61 -4.77
CA MET A 263 -3.76 19.71 -3.44
C MET A 263 -5.25 19.93 -3.51
N ARG A 264 -6.03 19.11 -2.82
CA ARG A 264 -7.50 19.29 -2.75
C ARG A 264 -7.87 20.64 -2.15
N GLY A 265 -8.78 21.36 -2.78
CA GLY A 265 -9.26 22.68 -2.33
C GLY A 265 -8.28 23.83 -2.57
N ARG A 266 -7.14 23.59 -3.21
CA ARG A 266 -6.15 24.63 -3.57
C ARG A 266 -5.68 24.45 -5.01
N PRO A 267 -6.39 25.04 -6.00
CA PRO A 267 -6.01 24.95 -7.40
C PRO A 267 -4.56 25.40 -7.62
N TRP A 268 -3.83 24.66 -8.47
CA TRP A 268 -2.45 24.95 -8.86
C TRP A 268 -1.40 24.85 -7.74
N GLU A 269 -1.77 24.36 -6.53
CA GLU A 269 -0.83 23.97 -5.51
C GLU A 269 -0.61 22.44 -5.55
N TYR A 270 0.64 22.01 -5.34
CA TYR A 270 1.05 20.61 -5.45
C TYR A 270 1.72 20.12 -4.18
N VAL A 271 1.43 18.87 -3.82
CA VAL A 271 2.19 18.09 -2.84
C VAL A 271 3.11 17.13 -3.61
N PHE A 272 4.38 17.12 -3.25
CA PHE A 272 5.36 16.19 -3.78
C PHE A 272 5.55 15.04 -2.80
N TYR A 273 5.45 13.82 -3.30
CA TYR A 273 5.74 12.59 -2.58
C TYR A 273 7.09 12.09 -3.04
N VAL A 274 7.99 11.86 -2.11
CA VAL A 274 9.35 11.40 -2.39
C VAL A 274 9.69 10.24 -1.46
N ASP A 275 10.23 9.17 -2.06
CA ASP A 275 10.90 8.11 -1.33
C ASP A 275 12.39 8.20 -1.59
N PHE A 276 13.20 8.12 -0.54
CA PHE A 276 14.65 8.08 -0.66
C PHE A 276 15.27 6.93 0.14
N LEU A 277 16.41 6.42 -0.35
CA LEU A 277 17.06 5.21 0.14
C LEU A 277 18.02 5.50 1.31
N ARG A 278 17.47 6.04 2.41
CA ARG A 278 18.13 6.23 3.69
C ARG A 278 17.13 6.05 4.83
N GLY A 279 17.62 5.53 5.95
CA GLY A 279 16.87 5.47 7.20
C GLY A 279 16.99 6.76 8.03
N ASP A 280 17.03 6.62 9.37
CA ASP A 280 17.21 7.76 10.29
C ASP A 280 18.71 7.99 10.60
N ASP A 281 19.51 8.17 9.56
CA ASP A 281 20.93 8.51 9.67
C ASP A 281 21.17 10.04 9.64
N GLU A 282 22.39 10.46 9.86
CA GLU A 282 22.76 11.87 9.91
C GLU A 282 22.52 12.57 8.56
N ALA A 283 22.87 11.93 7.44
CA ALA A 283 22.68 12.49 6.10
C ALA A 283 21.21 12.74 5.81
N ALA A 284 20.33 11.77 6.14
CA ALA A 284 18.87 11.89 6.01
C ALA A 284 18.32 13.00 6.90
N ARG A 285 18.73 13.08 8.18
CA ARG A 285 18.30 14.13 9.11
C ARG A 285 18.72 15.52 8.64
N ASN A 286 19.93 15.67 8.12
CA ASN A 286 20.45 16.93 7.57
C ASN A 286 19.72 17.32 6.28
N ALA A 287 19.41 16.37 5.39
CA ALA A 287 18.59 16.62 4.20
C ALA A 287 17.18 17.10 4.57
N LEU A 288 16.52 16.43 5.52
CA LEU A 288 15.18 16.81 6.00
C LEU A 288 15.17 18.17 6.72
N ARG A 289 16.25 18.53 7.43
CA ARG A 289 16.39 19.86 8.04
C ARG A 289 16.46 20.93 6.96
N HIS A 290 17.34 20.76 5.98
CA HIS A 290 17.50 21.70 4.86
C HIS A 290 16.20 21.78 4.02
N LEU A 291 15.51 20.65 3.78
CA LEU A 291 14.23 20.67 3.07
C LEU A 291 13.18 21.53 3.80
N ARG A 292 13.15 21.52 5.16
CA ARG A 292 12.25 22.36 5.94
C ARG A 292 12.56 23.87 5.87
N GLU A 293 13.76 24.24 5.47
CA GLU A 293 14.14 25.65 5.27
C GLU A 293 13.64 26.19 3.92
N VAL A 294 13.51 25.32 2.90
CA VAL A 294 13.12 25.70 1.54
C VAL A 294 11.67 25.34 1.16
N ALA A 295 11.02 24.47 1.94
CA ALA A 295 9.64 24.02 1.71
C ALA A 295 8.66 24.65 2.70
N ASP A 296 7.43 24.94 2.25
CA ASP A 296 6.36 25.47 3.10
C ASP A 296 5.81 24.40 4.07
N PHE A 297 5.94 23.14 3.71
CA PHE A 297 5.46 22.00 4.48
C PHE A 297 6.32 20.77 4.21
N VAL A 298 6.67 20.02 5.25
CA VAL A 298 7.35 18.72 5.16
C VAL A 298 6.75 17.77 6.20
N LYS A 299 6.24 16.63 5.75
CA LYS A 299 5.80 15.52 6.59
C LYS A 299 6.63 14.27 6.28
N VAL A 300 7.24 13.69 7.30
CA VAL A 300 7.81 12.34 7.23
C VAL A 300 6.65 11.36 7.37
N LEU A 301 6.36 10.62 6.30
CA LEU A 301 5.29 9.62 6.25
C LEU A 301 5.70 8.32 6.92
N GLY A 302 6.99 7.95 6.79
CA GLY A 302 7.57 6.77 7.40
C GLY A 302 9.06 6.62 7.16
N ILE A 303 9.70 5.84 8.04
CA ILE A 303 11.10 5.40 7.93
C ILE A 303 11.09 3.90 8.21
N TYR A 304 11.46 3.06 7.24
CA TYR A 304 11.21 1.63 7.29
C TYR A 304 12.19 0.84 6.42
N PRO A 305 12.27 -0.50 6.58
CA PRO A 305 13.02 -1.37 5.67
C PRO A 305 12.37 -1.38 4.28
N ALA A 306 13.18 -1.18 3.23
CA ALA A 306 12.75 -1.33 1.84
C ALA A 306 12.42 -2.81 1.54
N ALA A 307 11.38 -3.06 0.68
CA ALA A 307 10.98 -4.37 0.19
C ALA A 307 11.80 -4.80 -1.04
#